data_94f3a4b4686c68940c016fe9ad7e3d1c
#
_entry.id   94f3a4b4686c68940c016fe9ad7e3d1c
#
_cell.length_a   1.000
_cell.length_b   1.000
_cell.length_c   1.000
_cell.angle_alpha   90.00
_cell.angle_beta   90.00
_cell.angle_gamma   90.00
#
_symmetry.space_group_name_H-M   'P 1'
#
loop_
_entity.id
_entity.type
_entity.pdbx_description
1 polymer ?
#
loop_
_entity_poly.entity_id
_entity_poly.type
_entity_poly.pdbx_seq_one_letter_code
_entity_poly.pdbx_strand_id
1 'polypeptide(L)'
;QETVEMENSEAIVEPDNLLTEEVTTTEETEMPEIDESIISGDEETEAEIARLSAEVERLRQSMAGAAEVIEELENPPMPPVVMDNLVIGAHIVADMARLARQLDREQLIRASMGTIAMLHPDQLEIIVSTKHMAMLPRMDERDICAAKLGVDPPRGAPDDWRVLEVVLASVSLITGGPAAVIHSHGPFTTAASCEKDLVLVQPIDEIGKKHIGKIIIVDPDDDNPEEFLRQVAEALQQGGMRCVVIRG
;
A
#
# COMPACT_ATOMS: atom_id res chain seq x y z
N GLN A 1 -40.02 -36.31 21.98
CA GLN A 1 -39.55 -36.16 23.36
C GLN A 1 -38.16 -35.52 23.26
N GLU A 2 -37.83 -34.39 23.62
CA GLU A 2 -38.36 -33.30 24.41
C GLU A 2 -37.59 -32.04 23.99
N THR A 3 -38.33 -31.05 23.63
CA THR A 3 -37.91 -29.68 23.38
C THR A 3 -37.31 -29.08 24.65
N VAL A 4 -36.17 -28.42 24.56
CA VAL A 4 -35.74 -27.38 25.50
C VAL A 4 -35.36 -26.14 24.72
N GLU A 5 -36.30 -25.19 24.68
CA GLU A 5 -36.08 -23.78 24.39
C GLU A 5 -35.33 -23.18 25.58
N MET A 6 -34.24 -22.50 25.28
CA MET A 6 -33.66 -21.51 26.19
C MET A 6 -33.59 -20.16 25.46
N GLU A 7 -34.59 -19.34 25.76
CA GLU A 7 -34.51 -17.89 25.59
C GLU A 7 -33.34 -17.34 26.41
N ASN A 8 -32.48 -16.59 25.80
CA ASN A 8 -31.61 -15.67 26.50
C ASN A 8 -31.77 -14.29 25.91
N SER A 9 -32.55 -13.49 26.59
CA SER A 9 -32.78 -12.07 26.43
C SER A 9 -31.58 -11.37 27.03
N GLU A 10 -30.72 -10.78 26.18
CA GLU A 10 -29.75 -9.79 26.62
C GLU A 10 -30.24 -8.38 26.27
N ALA A 11 -30.47 -7.63 27.34
CA ALA A 11 -30.95 -6.28 27.37
C ALA A 11 -29.90 -5.32 26.76
N ILE A 12 -30.36 -4.52 25.83
CA ILE A 12 -29.66 -3.36 25.30
C ILE A 12 -29.65 -2.27 26.38
N VAL A 13 -28.49 -1.91 26.89
CA VAL A 13 -28.29 -0.78 27.79
C VAL A 13 -28.00 0.46 26.94
N GLU A 14 -28.95 1.35 26.89
CA GLU A 14 -28.74 2.71 26.37
C GLU A 14 -27.89 3.54 27.35
N PRO A 15 -26.95 4.37 26.90
CA PRO A 15 -26.24 5.29 27.80
C PRO A 15 -27.09 6.52 28.13
N ASP A 16 -27.21 6.71 29.41
CA ASP A 16 -27.93 7.72 30.13
C ASP A 16 -27.58 9.17 29.71
N ASN A 17 -28.64 9.93 29.62
CA ASN A 17 -28.72 11.35 29.31
C ASN A 17 -28.32 12.14 30.59
N LEU A 18 -27.16 12.80 30.58
CA LEU A 18 -26.72 13.64 31.69
C LEU A 18 -27.15 15.09 31.48
N LEU A 19 -28.25 15.41 32.14
CA LEU A 19 -28.56 16.61 32.92
C LEU A 19 -28.02 17.97 32.42
N THR A 20 -28.92 18.71 31.82
CA THR A 20 -28.90 20.17 31.78
C THR A 20 -29.31 20.70 33.16
N GLU A 21 -28.37 21.25 33.92
CA GLU A 21 -28.67 22.06 35.08
C GLU A 21 -28.92 23.51 34.64
N GLU A 22 -30.14 23.96 34.88
CA GLU A 22 -30.51 25.39 34.86
C GLU A 22 -29.83 26.09 36.01
N VAL A 23 -28.95 27.06 35.68
CA VAL A 23 -28.41 28.01 36.68
C VAL A 23 -29.36 29.18 36.78
N THR A 24 -30.12 29.20 37.89
CA THR A 24 -30.91 30.35 38.33
C THR A 24 -30.01 31.50 38.73
N THR A 25 -30.32 32.64 38.16
CA THR A 25 -29.84 34.00 38.52
C THR A 25 -30.20 34.35 39.96
N THR A 26 -29.27 34.96 40.66
CA THR A 26 -29.28 36.22 41.43
C THR A 26 -28.35 36.14 42.60
N GLU A 27 -27.30 36.97 42.51
CA GLU A 27 -26.83 37.78 43.65
C GLU A 27 -25.86 38.81 43.06
N GLU A 28 -26.24 40.09 43.16
CA GLU A 28 -25.36 41.22 42.94
C GLU A 28 -24.25 41.18 44.00
N THR A 29 -23.06 40.71 43.58
CA THR A 29 -21.84 40.85 44.39
C THR A 29 -21.06 42.01 43.86
N GLU A 30 -20.82 42.98 44.73
CA GLU A 30 -19.97 44.15 44.52
C GLU A 30 -18.66 43.75 43.83
N MET A 31 -18.34 44.45 42.74
CA MET A 31 -17.08 44.29 42.02
C MET A 31 -15.92 44.64 42.96
N PRO A 32 -14.97 43.74 43.17
CA PRO A 32 -13.72 44.09 43.83
C PRO A 32 -12.94 45.07 42.94
N GLU A 33 -12.40 46.14 43.56
CA GLU A 33 -11.46 47.03 42.90
C GLU A 33 -10.31 46.23 42.31
N ILE A 34 -10.16 46.31 40.99
CA ILE A 34 -9.12 45.61 40.24
C ILE A 34 -7.79 46.33 40.62
N ASP A 35 -6.94 45.64 41.36
CA ASP A 35 -5.59 46.08 41.69
C ASP A 35 -4.78 46.25 40.39
N GLU A 36 -4.27 47.47 40.14
CA GLU A 36 -3.45 47.77 38.93
C GLU A 36 -2.21 46.89 38.80
N SER A 37 -1.82 46.14 39.85
CA SER A 37 -0.74 45.17 39.80
C SER A 37 -1.09 43.89 38.99
N ILE A 38 -2.39 43.61 38.76
CA ILE A 38 -2.85 42.45 37.95
C ILE A 38 -2.71 42.77 36.44
N ILE A 39 -2.83 44.06 36.07
CA ILE A 39 -2.75 44.48 34.65
C ILE A 39 -1.32 44.34 34.09
N SER A 40 -0.28 44.51 34.92
CA SER A 40 1.11 44.34 34.47
C SER A 40 1.50 42.87 34.25
N GLY A 41 0.80 41.94 34.93
CA GLY A 41 0.98 40.50 34.73
C GLY A 41 0.38 40.00 33.41
N ASP A 42 -0.70 40.61 32.95
CA ASP A 42 -1.36 40.23 31.71
C ASP A 42 -0.55 40.65 30.48
N GLU A 43 0.09 41.83 30.49
CA GLU A 43 0.95 42.29 29.39
C GLU A 43 2.22 41.43 29.26
N GLU A 44 2.85 41.01 30.36
CA GLU A 44 4.00 40.09 30.32
C GLU A 44 3.60 38.69 29.82
N THR A 45 2.45 38.19 30.24
CA THR A 45 1.93 36.90 29.79
C THR A 45 1.52 36.93 28.32
N GLU A 46 0.91 38.00 27.83
CA GLU A 46 0.58 38.19 26.41
C GLU A 46 1.84 38.28 25.54
N ALA A 47 2.86 39.00 25.99
CA ALA A 47 4.14 39.08 25.28
C ALA A 47 4.86 37.71 25.20
N GLU A 48 4.82 36.93 26.29
CA GLU A 48 5.40 35.58 26.31
C GLU A 48 4.59 34.60 25.41
N ILE A 49 3.27 34.68 25.41
CA ILE A 49 2.41 33.89 24.50
C ILE A 49 2.71 34.23 23.03
N ALA A 50 2.84 35.51 22.71
CA ALA A 50 3.18 35.95 21.36
C ALA A 50 4.58 35.46 20.95
N ARG A 51 5.54 35.49 21.83
CA ARG A 51 6.90 34.97 21.60
C ARG A 51 6.90 33.46 21.37
N LEU A 52 6.22 32.70 22.24
CA LEU A 52 6.12 31.25 22.11
C LEU A 52 5.36 30.84 20.84
N SER A 53 4.31 31.58 20.49
CA SER A 53 3.56 31.34 19.26
C SER A 53 4.43 31.56 18.01
N ALA A 54 5.24 32.62 17.99
CA ALA A 54 6.19 32.89 16.92
C ALA A 54 7.29 31.81 16.84
N GLU A 55 7.75 31.29 17.97
CA GLU A 55 8.73 30.22 18.02
C GLU A 55 8.15 28.89 17.54
N VAL A 56 6.92 28.57 17.93
CA VAL A 56 6.20 27.38 17.43
C VAL A 56 6.02 27.46 15.92
N GLU A 57 5.64 28.62 15.38
CA GLU A 57 5.48 28.78 13.94
C GLU A 57 6.81 28.64 13.19
N ARG A 58 7.89 29.20 13.73
CA ARG A 58 9.24 29.03 13.18
C ARG A 58 9.68 27.56 13.18
N LEU A 59 9.40 26.83 14.28
CA LEU A 59 9.71 25.39 14.36
C LEU A 59 8.88 24.59 13.37
N ARG A 60 7.59 24.89 13.19
CA ARG A 60 6.73 24.25 12.18
C ARG A 60 7.26 24.45 10.77
N GLN A 61 7.66 25.66 10.42
CA GLN A 61 8.25 25.96 9.11
C GLN A 61 9.58 25.23 8.90
N SER A 62 10.42 25.16 9.94
CA SER A 62 11.67 24.40 9.89
C SER A 62 11.43 22.90 9.73
N MET A 63 10.44 22.35 10.43
CA MET A 63 10.05 20.93 10.28
C MET A 63 9.48 20.64 8.90
N ALA A 64 8.66 21.53 8.34
CA ALA A 64 8.13 21.38 6.98
C ALA A 64 9.26 21.38 5.95
N GLY A 65 10.22 22.30 6.04
CA GLY A 65 11.39 22.32 5.16
C GLY A 65 12.29 21.09 5.33
N ALA A 66 12.45 20.58 6.55
CA ALA A 66 13.20 19.35 6.79
C ALA A 66 12.48 18.13 6.19
N ALA A 67 11.16 18.08 6.29
CA ALA A 67 10.36 17.01 5.70
C ALA A 67 10.47 17.00 4.18
N GLU A 68 10.45 18.17 3.53
CA GLU A 68 10.63 18.30 2.08
C GLU A 68 12.01 17.79 1.63
N VAL A 69 13.08 18.18 2.34
CA VAL A 69 14.44 17.70 2.05
C VAL A 69 14.56 16.18 2.27
N ILE A 70 13.94 15.64 3.32
CA ILE A 70 13.91 14.20 3.56
C ILE A 70 13.17 13.48 2.43
N GLU A 71 12.04 14.02 1.98
CA GLU A 71 11.28 13.45 0.88
C GLU A 71 12.08 13.46 -0.43
N GLU A 72 12.79 14.54 -0.75
CA GLU A 72 13.68 14.62 -1.91
C GLU A 72 14.86 13.62 -1.83
N LEU A 73 15.43 13.45 -0.64
CA LEU A 73 16.52 12.48 -0.43
C LEU A 73 16.04 11.02 -0.48
N GLU A 74 14.85 10.76 0.02
CA GLU A 74 14.24 9.43 -0.05
C GLU A 74 13.72 9.08 -1.45
N ASN A 75 13.24 10.06 -2.20
CA ASN A 75 12.65 9.91 -3.52
C ASN A 75 13.37 10.80 -4.55
N PRO A 76 14.65 10.55 -4.84
CA PRO A 76 15.38 11.34 -5.82
C PRO A 76 14.67 11.27 -7.18
N PRO A 77 14.66 12.36 -7.95
CA PRO A 77 14.10 12.36 -9.30
C PRO A 77 14.84 11.34 -10.16
N MET A 78 14.08 10.42 -10.77
CA MET A 78 14.64 9.41 -11.68
C MET A 78 14.56 9.90 -13.12
N PRO A 79 15.58 9.66 -13.95
CA PRO A 79 15.50 9.97 -15.36
C PRO A 79 14.54 9.01 -16.08
N PRO A 80 13.99 9.38 -17.25
CA PRO A 80 13.22 8.45 -18.07
C PRO A 80 14.13 7.36 -18.64
N VAL A 81 13.54 6.18 -18.86
CA VAL A 81 14.23 5.08 -19.55
C VAL A 81 13.92 5.15 -21.04
N VAL A 82 14.97 5.17 -21.84
CA VAL A 82 14.86 5.16 -23.30
C VAL A 82 15.39 3.82 -23.82
N MET A 83 14.54 3.06 -24.49
CA MET A 83 14.87 1.76 -25.08
C MET A 83 14.35 1.72 -26.52
N ASP A 84 15.26 1.52 -27.49
CA ASP A 84 14.93 1.46 -28.93
C ASP A 84 13.91 2.56 -29.34
N ASN A 85 12.63 2.17 -29.50
CA ASN A 85 11.55 3.07 -29.89
C ASN A 85 10.55 3.33 -28.74
N LEU A 86 10.93 3.03 -27.49
CA LEU A 86 10.08 3.14 -26.32
C LEU A 86 10.69 4.07 -25.27
N VAL A 87 9.88 4.97 -24.75
CA VAL A 87 10.28 5.87 -23.66
C VAL A 87 9.38 5.61 -22.46
N ILE A 88 9.97 5.17 -21.35
CA ILE A 88 9.28 5.04 -20.07
C ILE A 88 9.48 6.35 -19.31
N GLY A 89 8.39 7.02 -19.00
CA GLY A 89 8.40 8.32 -18.33
C GLY A 89 9.09 8.27 -16.96
N ALA A 90 9.77 9.36 -16.62
CA ALA A 90 10.47 9.52 -15.34
C ALA A 90 9.57 9.24 -14.12
N HIS A 91 8.29 9.61 -14.19
CA HIS A 91 7.32 9.39 -13.12
C HIS A 91 7.06 7.89 -12.88
N ILE A 92 6.97 7.07 -13.95
CA ILE A 92 6.80 5.61 -13.83
C ILE A 92 8.03 5.00 -13.13
N VAL A 93 9.24 5.42 -13.55
CA VAL A 93 10.49 4.96 -12.94
C VAL A 93 10.54 5.31 -11.45
N ALA A 94 10.22 6.55 -11.11
CA ALA A 94 10.20 7.02 -9.73
C ALA A 94 9.15 6.29 -8.87
N ASP A 95 7.95 6.05 -9.41
CA ASP A 95 6.90 5.32 -8.71
C ASP A 95 7.26 3.85 -8.46
N MET A 96 7.86 3.18 -9.45
CA MET A 96 8.36 1.81 -9.26
C MET A 96 9.47 1.76 -8.21
N ALA A 97 10.42 2.70 -8.23
CA ALA A 97 11.49 2.78 -7.24
C ALA A 97 10.96 3.08 -5.82
N ARG A 98 9.97 3.96 -5.70
CA ARG A 98 9.30 4.26 -4.41
C ARG A 98 8.56 3.04 -3.87
N LEU A 99 7.80 2.36 -4.74
CA LEU A 99 7.09 1.13 -4.37
C LEU A 99 8.06 0.03 -3.94
N ALA A 100 9.17 -0.16 -4.66
CA ALA A 100 10.19 -1.13 -4.33
C ALA A 100 10.78 -0.90 -2.92
N ARG A 101 11.09 0.35 -2.56
CA ARG A 101 11.56 0.70 -1.22
C ARG A 101 10.49 0.46 -0.14
N GLN A 102 9.22 0.75 -0.45
CA GLN A 102 8.13 0.47 0.47
C GLN A 102 7.96 -1.02 0.71
N LEU A 103 7.98 -1.85 -0.33
CA LEU A 103 7.87 -3.30 -0.21
C LEU A 103 9.01 -3.92 0.63
N ASP A 104 10.23 -3.38 0.52
CA ASP A 104 11.36 -3.80 1.35
C ASP A 104 11.17 -3.40 2.82
N ARG A 105 10.70 -2.18 3.10
CA ARG A 105 10.37 -1.74 4.47
C ARG A 105 9.30 -2.62 5.12
N GLU A 106 8.29 -3.03 4.34
CA GLU A 106 7.22 -3.92 4.79
C GLU A 106 7.64 -5.42 4.80
N GLN A 107 8.89 -5.72 4.46
CA GLN A 107 9.44 -7.08 4.40
C GLN A 107 8.70 -8.03 3.44
N LEU A 108 8.03 -7.49 2.44
CA LEU A 108 7.35 -8.26 1.39
C LEU A 108 8.32 -8.69 0.29
N ILE A 109 9.43 -7.97 0.12
CA ILE A 109 10.55 -8.32 -0.74
C ILE A 109 11.85 -8.21 0.05
N ARG A 110 12.92 -8.83 -0.43
CA ARG A 110 14.27 -8.71 0.15
C ARG A 110 15.31 -8.67 -0.96
N ALA A 111 16.12 -7.63 -0.97
CA ALA A 111 17.21 -7.46 -1.95
C ALA A 111 16.70 -7.57 -3.40
N SER A 112 17.04 -8.63 -4.12
CA SER A 112 16.62 -8.89 -5.50
C SER A 112 15.53 -9.96 -5.61
N MET A 113 14.90 -10.35 -4.49
CA MET A 113 13.86 -11.37 -4.47
C MET A 113 12.50 -10.72 -4.69
N GLY A 114 12.05 -10.72 -5.92
CA GLY A 114 10.75 -10.19 -6.32
C GLY A 114 10.83 -9.38 -7.61
N THR A 115 9.66 -9.08 -8.14
CA THR A 115 9.51 -8.33 -9.39
C THR A 115 8.33 -7.38 -9.28
N ILE A 116 8.49 -6.19 -9.83
CA ILE A 116 7.39 -5.23 -10.00
C ILE A 116 7.19 -5.06 -11.50
N ALA A 117 5.97 -5.26 -11.97
CA ALA A 117 5.64 -5.05 -13.37
C ALA A 117 4.29 -4.39 -13.54
N MET A 118 4.12 -3.66 -14.64
CA MET A 118 2.87 -3.00 -15.00
C MET A 118 2.71 -2.89 -16.51
N LEU A 119 1.49 -2.72 -16.97
CA LEU A 119 1.26 -2.23 -18.33
C LEU A 119 1.46 -0.72 -18.36
N HIS A 120 2.09 -0.24 -19.44
CA HIS A 120 2.27 1.20 -19.65
C HIS A 120 0.90 1.88 -19.70
N PRO A 121 0.63 2.94 -18.93
CA PRO A 121 -0.71 3.50 -18.79
C PRO A 121 -1.31 4.02 -20.11
N ASP A 122 -0.46 4.55 -20.99
CA ASP A 122 -0.89 5.09 -22.29
C ASP A 122 -0.77 4.07 -23.45
N GLN A 123 -0.09 2.94 -23.24
CA GLN A 123 0.19 1.92 -24.25
C GLN A 123 0.05 0.53 -23.61
N LEU A 124 -1.20 0.08 -23.45
CA LEU A 124 -1.51 -1.16 -22.72
C LEU A 124 -0.91 -2.45 -23.34
N GLU A 125 -0.38 -2.35 -24.54
CA GLU A 125 0.38 -3.44 -25.16
C GLU A 125 1.83 -3.54 -24.69
N ILE A 126 2.31 -2.59 -23.86
CA ILE A 126 3.68 -2.56 -23.37
C ILE A 126 3.71 -2.95 -21.89
N ILE A 127 4.48 -3.98 -21.59
CA ILE A 127 4.84 -4.34 -20.21
C ILE A 127 6.13 -3.65 -19.82
N VAL A 128 6.12 -3.01 -18.65
CA VAL A 128 7.27 -2.40 -17.99
C VAL A 128 7.55 -3.21 -16.72
N SER A 129 8.77 -3.68 -16.54
CA SER A 129 9.13 -4.54 -15.41
C SER A 129 10.50 -4.20 -14.85
N THR A 130 10.75 -4.54 -13.61
CA THR A 130 12.10 -4.61 -13.06
C THR A 130 12.87 -5.75 -13.71
N LYS A 131 14.18 -5.55 -13.90
CA LYS A 131 15.06 -6.58 -14.47
C LYS A 131 15.32 -7.72 -13.51
N HIS A 132 15.75 -8.84 -14.09
CA HIS A 132 16.26 -9.98 -13.32
C HIS A 132 17.37 -9.54 -12.36
N MET A 133 17.28 -9.97 -11.12
CA MET A 133 18.23 -9.65 -10.03
C MET A 133 18.39 -8.14 -9.75
N ALA A 134 17.45 -7.29 -10.18
CA ALA A 134 17.43 -5.89 -9.77
C ALA A 134 17.41 -5.78 -8.24
N MET A 135 18.29 -4.93 -7.69
CA MET A 135 18.32 -4.66 -6.26
C MET A 135 17.19 -3.70 -5.89
N LEU A 136 15.99 -4.22 -5.68
CA LEU A 136 14.74 -3.46 -5.56
C LEU A 136 14.80 -2.28 -4.57
N PRO A 137 15.36 -2.39 -3.36
CA PRO A 137 15.45 -1.26 -2.43
C PRO A 137 16.33 -0.10 -2.93
N ARG A 138 17.17 -0.34 -3.93
CA ARG A 138 18.13 0.63 -4.49
C ARG A 138 18.02 0.74 -6.00
N MET A 139 16.89 0.31 -6.57
CA MET A 139 16.71 0.33 -8.02
C MET A 139 16.76 1.74 -8.59
N ASP A 140 17.29 1.83 -9.81
CA ASP A 140 17.31 3.03 -10.63
C ASP A 140 16.75 2.73 -12.04
N GLU A 141 16.87 3.69 -12.95
CA GLU A 141 16.39 3.57 -14.33
C GLU A 141 17.02 2.41 -15.12
N ARG A 142 18.22 1.96 -14.72
CA ARG A 142 18.93 0.86 -15.38
C ARG A 142 18.36 -0.51 -15.02
N ASP A 143 17.60 -0.58 -13.94
CA ASP A 143 16.96 -1.80 -13.46
C ASP A 143 15.60 -2.05 -14.11
N ILE A 144 15.19 -1.24 -15.07
CA ILE A 144 13.93 -1.36 -15.80
C ILE A 144 14.16 -1.98 -17.17
N CYS A 145 13.26 -2.90 -17.55
CA CYS A 145 13.12 -3.43 -18.91
C CYS A 145 11.67 -3.30 -19.37
N ALA A 146 11.45 -3.27 -20.66
CA ALA A 146 10.13 -3.24 -21.24
C ALA A 146 10.09 -3.92 -22.60
N ALA A 147 8.93 -4.49 -22.94
CA ALA A 147 8.65 -5.04 -24.26
C ALA A 147 7.15 -5.02 -24.53
N LYS A 148 6.74 -5.29 -25.79
CA LYS A 148 5.34 -5.51 -26.11
C LYS A 148 4.88 -6.88 -25.60
N LEU A 149 3.62 -6.96 -25.20
CA LEU A 149 2.98 -8.24 -24.86
C LEU A 149 3.05 -9.22 -26.04
N GLY A 150 3.29 -10.48 -25.74
CA GLY A 150 3.33 -11.56 -26.72
C GLY A 150 4.60 -11.64 -27.57
N VAL A 151 5.61 -10.77 -27.33
CA VAL A 151 6.92 -10.90 -27.98
C VAL A 151 7.91 -11.62 -27.04
N ASP A 152 9.10 -11.92 -27.56
CA ASP A 152 10.14 -12.52 -26.74
C ASP A 152 10.57 -11.59 -25.60
N PRO A 153 10.86 -12.15 -24.39
CA PRO A 153 11.32 -11.35 -23.27
C PRO A 153 12.53 -10.48 -23.63
N PRO A 154 12.54 -9.22 -23.18
CA PRO A 154 13.66 -8.33 -23.48
C PRO A 154 14.92 -8.75 -22.73
N ARG A 155 16.07 -8.24 -23.15
CA ARG A 155 17.32 -8.52 -22.45
C ARG A 155 17.24 -8.07 -20.98
N GLY A 156 17.51 -9.01 -20.08
CA GLY A 156 17.46 -8.77 -18.65
C GLY A 156 16.05 -8.89 -18.05
N ALA A 157 15.07 -9.43 -18.79
CA ALA A 157 13.77 -9.74 -18.23
C ALA A 157 13.89 -10.69 -17.03
N PRO A 158 13.03 -10.59 -16.03
CA PRO A 158 12.97 -11.54 -14.92
C PRO A 158 12.52 -12.92 -15.40
N ASP A 159 12.86 -13.97 -14.66
CA ASP A 159 12.58 -15.35 -15.03
C ASP A 159 11.07 -15.64 -15.11
N ASP A 160 10.28 -14.94 -14.31
CA ASP A 160 8.82 -15.02 -14.25
C ASP A 160 8.10 -14.17 -15.33
N TRP A 161 8.81 -13.62 -16.32
CA TRP A 161 8.27 -12.72 -17.34
C TRP A 161 6.97 -13.23 -17.96
N ARG A 162 6.89 -14.52 -18.33
CA ARG A 162 5.69 -15.09 -18.93
C ARG A 162 4.50 -15.14 -17.97
N VAL A 163 4.75 -15.39 -16.71
CA VAL A 163 3.72 -15.32 -15.65
C VAL A 163 3.20 -13.91 -15.51
N LEU A 164 4.11 -12.93 -15.44
CA LEU A 164 3.75 -11.51 -15.35
C LEU A 164 2.92 -11.05 -16.56
N GLU A 165 3.29 -11.47 -17.77
CA GLU A 165 2.53 -11.22 -19.00
C GLU A 165 1.09 -11.72 -18.90
N VAL A 166 0.92 -12.99 -18.53
CA VAL A 166 -0.41 -13.62 -18.41
C VAL A 166 -1.24 -12.93 -17.34
N VAL A 167 -0.67 -12.62 -16.17
CA VAL A 167 -1.36 -11.94 -15.08
C VAL A 167 -1.80 -10.54 -15.53
N LEU A 168 -0.89 -9.75 -16.09
CA LEU A 168 -1.18 -8.37 -16.52
C LEU A 168 -2.22 -8.33 -17.64
N ALA A 169 -2.09 -9.20 -18.63
CA ALA A 169 -3.05 -9.29 -19.73
C ALA A 169 -4.43 -9.72 -19.22
N SER A 170 -4.50 -10.71 -18.33
CA SER A 170 -5.77 -11.20 -17.76
C SER A 170 -6.49 -10.11 -16.96
N VAL A 171 -5.76 -9.37 -16.10
CA VAL A 171 -6.33 -8.27 -15.32
C VAL A 171 -6.80 -7.15 -16.24
N SER A 172 -5.96 -6.74 -17.20
CA SER A 172 -6.29 -5.65 -18.13
C SER A 172 -7.53 -5.96 -18.98
N LEU A 173 -7.67 -7.20 -19.45
CA LEU A 173 -8.83 -7.64 -20.22
C LEU A 173 -10.15 -7.53 -19.42
N ILE A 174 -10.10 -7.84 -18.12
CA ILE A 174 -11.29 -7.80 -17.27
C ILE A 174 -11.61 -6.38 -16.82
N THR A 175 -10.59 -5.60 -16.47
CA THR A 175 -10.77 -4.23 -15.97
C THR A 175 -10.96 -3.19 -17.08
N GLY A 176 -10.52 -3.49 -18.28
CA GLY A 176 -10.54 -2.59 -19.44
C GLY A 176 -9.51 -1.46 -19.34
N GLY A 177 -8.49 -1.59 -18.49
CA GLY A 177 -7.51 -0.53 -18.22
C GLY A 177 -6.10 -1.06 -17.91
N PRO A 178 -5.21 -0.18 -17.43
CA PRO A 178 -3.88 -0.58 -17.03
C PRO A 178 -3.92 -1.55 -15.85
N ALA A 179 -2.94 -2.44 -15.80
CA ALA A 179 -2.77 -3.43 -14.74
C ALA A 179 -1.36 -3.33 -14.17
N ALA A 180 -1.21 -3.71 -12.91
CA ALA A 180 0.09 -3.84 -12.25
C ALA A 180 0.13 -5.12 -11.43
N VAL A 181 1.32 -5.68 -11.27
CA VAL A 181 1.56 -6.90 -10.50
C VAL A 181 2.83 -6.78 -9.69
N ILE A 182 2.81 -7.34 -8.50
CA ILE A 182 3.97 -7.50 -7.63
C ILE A 182 4.16 -8.98 -7.40
N HIS A 183 5.32 -9.50 -7.80
CA HIS A 183 5.78 -10.81 -7.39
C HIS A 183 6.64 -10.64 -6.14
N SER A 184 6.27 -11.29 -5.06
CA SER A 184 6.94 -11.16 -3.76
C SER A 184 7.08 -12.51 -3.07
N HIS A 185 8.07 -12.60 -2.19
CA HIS A 185 8.35 -13.79 -1.36
C HIS A 185 8.14 -13.45 0.12
N GLY A 186 6.92 -13.06 0.46
CA GLY A 186 6.54 -12.78 1.85
C GLY A 186 6.72 -14.01 2.74
N PRO A 187 7.37 -13.91 3.93
CA PRO A 187 7.76 -15.07 4.73
C PRO A 187 6.59 -15.97 5.14
N PHE A 188 5.46 -15.37 5.45
CA PHE A 188 4.24 -16.14 5.81
C PHE A 188 3.60 -16.82 4.60
N THR A 189 3.59 -16.16 3.45
CA THR A 189 3.09 -16.73 2.19
C THR A 189 3.97 -17.89 1.74
N THR A 190 5.29 -17.71 1.81
CA THR A 190 6.26 -18.77 1.48
C THR A 190 6.10 -19.96 2.42
N ALA A 191 5.97 -19.73 3.73
CA ALA A 191 5.75 -20.81 4.69
C ALA A 191 4.43 -21.57 4.40
N ALA A 192 3.34 -20.84 4.09
CA ALA A 192 2.06 -21.45 3.72
C ALA A 192 2.14 -22.24 2.42
N SER A 193 2.91 -21.76 1.43
CA SER A 193 3.09 -22.46 0.16
C SER A 193 3.84 -23.81 0.28
N CYS A 194 4.62 -24.00 1.36
CA CYS A 194 5.29 -25.26 1.63
C CYS A 194 4.34 -26.39 2.09
N GLU A 195 3.13 -26.06 2.52
CA GLU A 195 2.13 -27.06 2.93
C GLU A 195 1.49 -27.71 1.70
N LYS A 196 1.83 -28.98 1.47
CA LYS A 196 1.48 -29.72 0.24
C LYS A 196 -0.04 -29.85 0.03
N ASP A 197 -0.80 -29.98 1.11
CA ASP A 197 -2.25 -30.19 1.06
C ASP A 197 -3.03 -28.86 1.02
N LEU A 198 -2.34 -27.73 1.13
CA LEU A 198 -2.96 -26.42 1.11
C LEU A 198 -3.09 -25.92 -0.33
N VAL A 199 -4.28 -25.96 -0.88
CA VAL A 199 -4.59 -25.52 -2.26
C VAL A 199 -5.39 -24.22 -2.29
N LEU A 200 -5.99 -23.84 -1.14
CA LEU A 200 -6.86 -22.66 -1.05
C LEU A 200 -6.70 -22.01 0.33
N VAL A 201 -6.49 -20.71 0.34
CA VAL A 201 -6.49 -19.89 1.55
C VAL A 201 -7.63 -18.87 1.46
N GLN A 202 -8.39 -18.75 2.56
CA GLN A 202 -9.41 -17.71 2.70
C GLN A 202 -9.09 -16.86 3.93
N PRO A 203 -9.02 -15.53 3.79
CA PRO A 203 -8.92 -14.65 4.94
C PRO A 203 -10.09 -14.86 5.91
N ILE A 204 -9.80 -14.81 7.19
CA ILE A 204 -10.81 -14.95 8.24
C ILE A 204 -11.43 -13.62 8.64
N ASP A 205 -10.70 -12.54 8.49
CA ASP A 205 -11.15 -11.19 8.80
C ASP A 205 -11.93 -10.55 7.64
N GLU A 206 -12.77 -9.58 7.96
CA GLU A 206 -13.66 -8.93 6.98
C GLU A 206 -12.91 -8.08 5.94
N ILE A 207 -11.78 -7.48 6.32
CA ILE A 207 -10.96 -6.68 5.41
C ILE A 207 -10.30 -7.58 4.38
N GLY A 208 -9.68 -8.67 4.83
CA GLY A 208 -9.10 -9.68 3.96
C GLY A 208 -10.12 -10.33 3.03
N LYS A 209 -11.30 -10.71 3.53
CA LYS A 209 -12.39 -11.24 2.70
C LYS A 209 -12.82 -10.26 1.61
N LYS A 210 -12.96 -8.98 1.97
CA LYS A 210 -13.39 -7.93 1.03
C LYS A 210 -12.33 -7.57 0.00
N HIS A 211 -11.06 -7.47 0.41
CA HIS A 211 -9.99 -6.90 -0.42
C HIS A 211 -9.06 -7.92 -1.05
N ILE A 212 -8.87 -9.08 -0.44
CA ILE A 212 -8.04 -10.16 -0.98
C ILE A 212 -8.91 -11.26 -1.59
N GLY A 213 -9.93 -11.70 -0.86
CA GLY A 213 -10.79 -12.79 -1.30
C GLY A 213 -10.12 -14.15 -1.15
N LYS A 214 -10.41 -15.05 -2.08
CA LYS A 214 -9.79 -16.39 -2.11
C LYS A 214 -8.42 -16.33 -2.74
N ILE A 215 -7.44 -17.01 -2.14
CA ILE A 215 -6.09 -17.17 -2.67
C ILE A 215 -5.94 -18.64 -3.06
N ILE A 216 -5.70 -18.90 -4.33
CA ILE A 216 -5.47 -20.26 -4.82
C ILE A 216 -3.98 -20.47 -4.95
N ILE A 217 -3.51 -21.64 -4.54
CA ILE A 217 -2.12 -22.05 -4.64
C ILE A 217 -1.98 -22.97 -5.85
N VAL A 218 -1.08 -22.60 -6.76
CA VAL A 218 -0.81 -23.34 -8.00
C VAL A 218 0.57 -23.97 -7.90
N ASP A 219 0.67 -25.22 -8.30
CA ASP A 219 1.96 -25.91 -8.37
C ASP A 219 2.66 -25.56 -9.70
N PRO A 220 3.96 -25.23 -9.69
CA PRO A 220 4.71 -25.03 -10.91
C PRO A 220 4.79 -26.35 -11.71
N ASP A 221 4.73 -26.25 -13.04
CA ASP A 221 4.86 -27.37 -13.95
C ASP A 221 5.85 -27.00 -15.06
N ASP A 222 7.10 -27.36 -14.84
CA ASP A 222 8.19 -27.10 -15.79
C ASP A 222 8.08 -27.98 -17.07
N ASP A 223 7.40 -29.11 -16.97
CA ASP A 223 7.19 -30.02 -18.11
C ASP A 223 6.10 -29.49 -19.04
N ASN A 224 5.13 -28.74 -18.52
CA ASN A 224 4.01 -28.18 -19.27
C ASN A 224 3.81 -26.68 -18.98
N PRO A 225 4.72 -25.81 -19.39
CA PRO A 225 4.68 -24.38 -19.03
C PRO A 225 3.42 -23.65 -19.52
N GLU A 226 2.85 -24.04 -20.65
CA GLU A 226 1.58 -23.45 -21.15
C GLU A 226 0.39 -23.82 -20.25
N GLU A 227 0.33 -25.07 -19.81
CA GLU A 227 -0.70 -25.52 -18.87
C GLU A 227 -0.55 -24.83 -17.50
N PHE A 228 0.67 -24.67 -17.02
CA PHE A 228 0.94 -23.92 -15.80
C PHE A 228 0.45 -22.47 -15.91
N LEU A 229 0.76 -21.77 -17.01
CA LEU A 229 0.29 -20.40 -17.25
C LEU A 229 -1.24 -20.31 -17.29
N ARG A 230 -1.89 -21.31 -17.89
CA ARG A 230 -3.36 -21.42 -17.90
C ARG A 230 -3.92 -21.59 -16.49
N GLN A 231 -3.32 -22.43 -15.67
CA GLN A 231 -3.70 -22.64 -14.27
C GLN A 231 -3.53 -21.38 -13.44
N VAL A 232 -2.45 -20.62 -13.63
CA VAL A 232 -2.24 -19.33 -12.97
C VAL A 232 -3.37 -18.34 -13.34
N ALA A 233 -3.73 -18.24 -14.63
CA ALA A 233 -4.80 -17.36 -15.07
C ALA A 233 -6.17 -17.78 -14.49
N GLU A 234 -6.48 -19.07 -14.48
CA GLU A 234 -7.72 -19.60 -13.88
C GLU A 234 -7.78 -19.38 -12.37
N ALA A 235 -6.69 -19.64 -11.67
CA ALA A 235 -6.57 -19.41 -10.24
C ALA A 235 -6.77 -17.92 -9.88
N LEU A 236 -6.16 -17.03 -10.66
CA LEU A 236 -6.32 -15.59 -10.50
C LEU A 236 -7.79 -15.17 -10.73
N GLN A 237 -8.44 -15.70 -11.78
CA GLN A 237 -9.85 -15.43 -12.07
C GLN A 237 -10.77 -15.91 -10.93
N GLN A 238 -10.58 -17.12 -10.44
CA GLN A 238 -11.33 -17.69 -9.32
C GLN A 238 -11.09 -16.93 -8.00
N GLY A 239 -9.89 -16.37 -7.81
CA GLY A 239 -9.50 -15.52 -6.70
C GLY A 239 -9.98 -14.05 -6.82
N GLY A 240 -10.73 -13.71 -7.89
CA GLY A 240 -11.24 -12.35 -8.10
C GLY A 240 -10.19 -11.39 -8.64
N MET A 241 -9.20 -11.87 -9.37
CA MET A 241 -8.14 -11.10 -10.05
C MET A 241 -7.20 -10.32 -9.11
N ARG A 242 -6.99 -10.80 -7.90
CA ARG A 242 -6.25 -10.03 -6.87
C ARG A 242 -4.95 -10.68 -6.43
N CYS A 243 -4.96 -11.98 -6.20
CA CYS A 243 -3.81 -12.70 -5.68
C CYS A 243 -3.86 -14.16 -6.12
N VAL A 244 -2.70 -14.70 -6.44
CA VAL A 244 -2.44 -16.12 -6.64
C VAL A 244 -1.11 -16.44 -5.96
N VAL A 245 -0.96 -17.63 -5.44
CA VAL A 245 0.29 -18.10 -4.86
C VAL A 245 0.82 -19.23 -5.75
N ILE A 246 2.07 -19.09 -6.15
CA ILE A 246 2.81 -20.16 -6.82
C ILE A 246 3.63 -20.88 -5.77
N ARG A 247 3.50 -22.19 -5.71
CA ARG A 247 4.25 -23.02 -4.77
C ARG A 247 5.73 -23.04 -5.19
N GLY A 248 6.63 -22.81 -4.25
CA GLY A 248 8.05 -22.79 -4.50
C GLY A 248 8.87 -23.04 -3.25
#